data_6256fc6b584f6162081ccfb4ec89cc5d
#
_entry.id   6256fc6b584f6162081ccfb4ec89cc5d
#
_cell.length_a   1.000
_cell.length_b   1.000
_cell.length_c   1.000
_cell.angle_alpha   90.00
_cell.angle_beta   90.00
_cell.angle_gamma   90.00
#
_symmetry.space_group_name_H-M   'P 1'
#
loop_
_entity.id
_entity.type
_entity.pdbx_description
1 polymer ?
#
loop_
_entity_poly.entity_id
_entity_poly.type
_entity_poly.pdbx_seq_one_letter_code
_entity_poly.pdbx_strand_id
1 'polypeptide(L)'
;MSNRIVKEKATAFSPYVITPHKMNYILPITFTDSLYKYPYEQVEQWSENLSDIEAKFQLSIKVPLNYNDIFIRGDSLYFGMTLESWWQVYADNISKPFRETNYQPEIFYVAPLNWHPFGSNTGFLIGAEHQSNGRSQLLSRSWNRAYAGLLL
;
A
#
# COMPACT_ATOMS: atom_id res chain seq x y z
N MET A 1 21.68 1.76 -4.85
CA MET A 1 20.55 0.83 -4.98
C MET A 1 20.90 -0.58 -4.56
N SER A 2 21.95 -1.19 -5.10
CA SER A 2 22.38 -2.57 -4.79
C SER A 2 22.58 -2.85 -3.28
N ASN A 3 23.19 -1.97 -2.53
CA ASN A 3 23.43 -2.16 -1.09
C ASN A 3 22.13 -2.26 -0.27
N ARG A 4 21.06 -1.57 -0.67
CA ARG A 4 19.77 -1.65 0.00
C ARG A 4 19.10 -3.00 -0.27
N ILE A 5 19.09 -3.43 -1.53
CA ILE A 5 18.52 -4.73 -1.92
C ILE A 5 19.24 -5.88 -1.20
N VAL A 6 20.58 -5.84 -1.13
CA VAL A 6 21.36 -6.85 -0.41
C VAL A 6 20.98 -6.90 1.08
N LYS A 7 20.83 -5.75 1.73
CA LYS A 7 20.41 -5.69 3.14
C LYS A 7 18.98 -6.20 3.34
N GLU A 8 18.07 -5.82 2.47
CA GLU A 8 16.68 -6.30 2.52
C GLU A 8 16.60 -7.83 2.33
N LYS A 9 17.37 -8.39 1.38
CA LYS A 9 17.46 -9.85 1.19
C LYS A 9 18.05 -10.55 2.42
N ALA A 10 19.09 -9.97 3.03
CA ALA A 10 19.73 -10.55 4.21
C ALA A 10 18.81 -10.61 5.45
N THR A 11 17.79 -9.76 5.51
CA THR A 11 16.84 -9.67 6.63
C THR A 11 15.44 -10.17 6.31
N ALA A 12 15.21 -10.70 5.11
CA ALA A 12 13.89 -11.06 4.58
C ALA A 12 13.07 -12.01 5.47
N PHE A 13 13.75 -12.91 6.18
CA PHE A 13 13.10 -13.90 7.05
C PHE A 13 13.42 -13.69 8.53
N SER A 14 13.95 -12.52 8.88
CA SER A 14 14.08 -12.16 10.28
C SER A 14 12.68 -11.78 10.83
N PRO A 15 12.16 -12.47 11.86
CA PRO A 15 10.86 -12.15 12.42
C PRO A 15 10.81 -10.78 13.12
N TYR A 16 11.95 -10.15 13.31
CA TYR A 16 12.11 -8.85 13.96
C TYR A 16 12.30 -7.68 12.99
N VAL A 17 12.32 -7.95 11.68
CA VAL A 17 12.59 -6.92 10.67
C VAL A 17 11.40 -6.79 9.73
N ILE A 18 10.80 -5.60 9.75
CA ILE A 18 9.75 -5.20 8.80
C ILE A 18 10.35 -4.19 7.83
N THR A 19 10.30 -4.51 6.54
CA THR A 19 10.77 -3.60 5.49
C THR A 19 9.61 -2.74 5.00
N PRO A 20 9.63 -1.41 5.22
CA PRO A 20 8.61 -0.52 4.69
C PRO A 20 8.67 -0.46 3.17
N HIS A 21 7.52 -0.35 2.52
CA HIS A 21 7.38 -0.25 1.08
C HIS A 21 6.99 1.15 0.64
N LYS A 22 5.72 1.50 0.77
CA LYS A 22 5.21 2.86 0.59
C LYS A 22 5.31 3.64 1.91
N MET A 23 4.83 4.84 1.94
CA MET A 23 4.83 5.66 3.16
C MET A 23 3.93 5.02 4.23
N ASN A 24 4.44 4.93 5.46
CA ASN A 24 3.65 4.54 6.63
C ASN A 24 3.31 5.82 7.39
N TYR A 25 2.01 6.06 7.61
CA TYR A 25 1.56 7.27 8.29
C TYR A 25 0.27 7.05 9.06
N ILE A 26 0.04 7.93 10.04
CA ILE A 26 -1.23 8.11 10.72
C ILE A 26 -1.55 9.60 10.67
N LEU A 27 -2.71 9.94 10.10
CA LEU A 27 -3.31 11.26 10.14
C LEU A 27 -4.43 11.21 11.18
N PRO A 28 -4.23 11.77 12.37
CA PRO A 28 -5.22 11.70 13.44
C PRO A 28 -6.54 12.35 13.04
N ILE A 29 -6.48 13.42 12.25
CA ILE A 29 -7.64 14.17 11.79
C ILE A 29 -7.52 14.37 10.28
N THR A 30 -8.55 13.93 9.56
CA THR A 30 -8.78 14.25 8.15
C THR A 30 -10.21 14.75 8.01
N PHE A 31 -10.42 15.70 7.12
CA PHE A 31 -11.72 16.26 6.82
C PHE A 31 -12.14 15.92 5.40
N THR A 32 -13.39 15.49 5.25
CA THR A 32 -14.01 15.20 3.94
C THR A 32 -15.22 16.11 3.79
N ASP A 33 -15.15 17.07 2.87
CA ASP A 33 -16.18 18.10 2.68
C ASP A 33 -17.54 17.52 2.26
N SER A 34 -17.54 16.40 1.55
CA SER A 34 -18.78 15.76 1.08
C SER A 34 -18.63 14.24 1.02
N LEU A 35 -19.09 13.57 2.05
CA LEU A 35 -19.10 12.11 2.11
C LEU A 35 -20.30 11.58 1.28
N TYR A 36 -20.02 10.78 0.25
CA TYR A 36 -21.07 10.11 -0.52
C TYR A 36 -21.66 8.97 0.30
N LYS A 37 -22.73 9.25 1.05
CA LYS A 37 -23.34 8.32 2.02
C LYS A 37 -24.26 7.28 1.39
N TYR A 38 -24.83 7.56 0.22
CA TYR A 38 -25.85 6.72 -0.43
C TYR A 38 -25.53 5.22 -0.52
N PRO A 39 -24.32 4.77 -0.90
CA PRO A 39 -24.02 3.33 -0.93
C PRO A 39 -24.03 2.68 0.46
N TYR A 40 -23.68 3.44 1.50
CA TYR A 40 -23.68 2.96 2.88
C TYR A 40 -25.10 2.85 3.44
N GLU A 41 -25.99 3.80 3.11
CA GLU A 41 -27.40 3.80 3.51
C GLU A 41 -28.16 2.55 3.06
N GLN A 42 -27.75 1.98 1.93
CA GLN A 42 -28.37 0.78 1.39
C GLN A 42 -27.94 -0.52 2.07
N VAL A 43 -26.82 -0.49 2.80
CA VAL A 43 -26.16 -1.71 3.31
C VAL A 43 -25.97 -1.67 4.82
N GLU A 44 -25.73 -0.49 5.40
CA GLU A 44 -25.31 -0.34 6.78
C GLU A 44 -26.16 0.69 7.53
N GLN A 45 -26.85 0.25 8.57
CA GLN A 45 -27.78 1.08 9.36
C GLN A 45 -27.13 2.27 10.10
N TRP A 46 -25.78 2.28 10.20
CA TRP A 46 -25.05 3.35 10.87
C TRP A 46 -24.58 4.48 9.95
N SER A 47 -24.86 4.39 8.66
CA SER A 47 -24.37 5.34 7.64
C SER A 47 -24.84 6.79 7.88
N GLU A 48 -26.00 6.98 8.47
CA GLU A 48 -26.53 8.32 8.81
C GLU A 48 -25.65 9.07 9.82
N ASN A 49 -24.95 8.32 10.69
CA ASN A 49 -24.09 8.86 11.76
C ASN A 49 -22.62 9.03 11.34
N LEU A 50 -22.30 8.89 10.06
CA LEU A 50 -20.94 9.12 9.56
C LEU A 50 -20.53 10.57 9.75
N SER A 51 -19.37 10.77 10.37
CA SER A 51 -18.73 12.07 10.55
C SER A 51 -17.90 12.43 9.32
N ASP A 52 -17.86 13.72 9.00
CA ASP A 52 -16.96 14.28 7.99
C ASP A 52 -15.51 14.37 8.50
N ILE A 53 -15.30 14.13 9.79
CA ILE A 53 -13.97 14.07 10.43
C ILE A 53 -13.63 12.62 10.74
N GLU A 54 -12.48 12.17 10.24
CA GLU A 54 -12.00 10.79 10.37
C GLU A 54 -10.51 10.78 10.72
N ALA A 55 -10.05 9.69 11.31
CA ALA A 55 -8.63 9.36 11.30
C ALA A 55 -8.32 8.53 10.04
N LYS A 56 -7.16 8.75 9.45
CA LYS A 56 -6.67 7.98 8.30
C LYS A 56 -5.29 7.42 8.60
N PHE A 57 -5.04 6.17 8.24
CA PHE A 57 -3.70 5.62 8.33
C PHE A 57 -3.37 4.70 7.16
N GLN A 58 -2.08 4.57 6.89
CA GLN A 58 -1.54 3.63 5.91
C GLN A 58 -0.41 2.82 6.53
N LEU A 59 -0.47 1.51 6.33
CA LEU A 59 0.60 0.57 6.63
C LEU A 59 1.03 -0.11 5.33
N SER A 60 2.32 -0.07 5.05
CA SER A 60 2.88 -0.64 3.82
C SER A 60 4.19 -1.33 4.09
N ILE A 61 4.23 -2.61 3.76
CA ILE A 61 5.40 -3.47 3.94
C ILE A 61 5.72 -4.21 2.65
N LYS A 62 6.94 -4.66 2.50
CA LYS A 62 7.36 -5.56 1.43
C LYS A 62 8.33 -6.62 1.95
N VAL A 63 8.37 -7.73 1.22
CA VAL A 63 9.33 -8.81 1.45
C VAL A 63 9.96 -9.20 0.12
N PRO A 64 11.28 -9.43 0.04
CA PRO A 64 11.90 -10.01 -1.14
C PRO A 64 11.53 -11.48 -1.24
N LEU A 65 11.24 -11.93 -2.47
CA LEU A 65 10.85 -13.31 -2.79
C LEU A 65 12.01 -14.17 -3.26
N ASN A 66 13.18 -13.56 -3.52
CA ASN A 66 14.39 -14.25 -3.95
C ASN A 66 15.60 -13.87 -3.12
N TYR A 67 16.47 -14.85 -2.84
CA TYR A 67 17.78 -14.60 -2.20
C TYR A 67 18.87 -14.32 -3.22
N ASN A 68 18.93 -15.18 -4.25
CA ASN A 68 19.87 -15.04 -5.35
C ASN A 68 19.32 -14.13 -6.44
N ASP A 69 20.19 -13.66 -7.28
CA ASP A 69 19.79 -12.92 -8.48
C ASP A 69 18.97 -13.81 -9.42
N ILE A 70 17.96 -13.24 -10.08
CA ILE A 70 17.05 -13.95 -10.99
C ILE A 70 17.56 -13.82 -12.43
N PHE A 71 17.71 -12.60 -12.92
CA PHE A 71 18.09 -12.30 -14.30
C PHE A 71 19.29 -11.35 -14.38
N ILE A 72 19.38 -10.40 -13.47
CA ILE A 72 20.38 -9.32 -13.49
C ILE A 72 21.04 -9.27 -12.11
N ARG A 73 22.37 -9.13 -12.09
CA ARG A 73 23.12 -9.03 -10.83
C ARG A 73 22.57 -7.90 -9.96
N GLY A 74 22.15 -8.24 -8.76
CA GLY A 74 21.60 -7.30 -7.78
C GLY A 74 20.12 -6.99 -7.98
N ASP A 75 19.39 -7.80 -8.77
CA ASP A 75 17.93 -7.70 -8.90
C ASP A 75 17.17 -8.30 -7.72
N SER A 76 15.90 -7.98 -7.61
CA SER A 76 15.01 -8.61 -6.65
C SER A 76 13.56 -8.55 -7.09
N LEU A 77 12.86 -9.64 -6.81
CA LEU A 77 11.40 -9.73 -6.90
C LEU A 77 10.83 -9.51 -5.49
N TYR A 78 9.82 -8.67 -5.36
CA TYR A 78 9.17 -8.35 -4.11
C TYR A 78 7.69 -8.67 -4.13
N PHE A 79 7.18 -9.08 -2.99
CA PHE A 79 5.77 -8.96 -2.66
C PHE A 79 5.60 -7.76 -1.73
N GLY A 80 4.68 -6.86 -2.09
CA GLY A 80 4.27 -5.73 -1.29
C GLY A 80 2.83 -5.88 -0.82
N MET A 81 2.53 -5.35 0.36
CA MET A 81 1.18 -5.23 0.88
C MET A 81 0.99 -3.86 1.49
N THR A 82 0.00 -3.13 0.99
CA THR A 82 -0.41 -1.84 1.54
C THR A 82 -1.84 -1.94 2.04
N LEU A 83 -2.08 -1.43 3.23
CA LEU A 83 -3.39 -1.28 3.84
C LEU A 83 -3.60 0.20 4.12
N GLU A 84 -4.71 0.74 3.64
CA GLU A 84 -5.11 2.13 3.88
C GLU A 84 -6.53 2.14 4.45
N SER A 85 -6.74 2.84 5.58
CA SER A 85 -8.02 2.82 6.30
C SER A 85 -8.45 4.21 6.71
N TRP A 86 -9.76 4.43 6.63
CA TRP A 86 -10.47 5.61 7.14
C TRP A 86 -11.31 5.17 8.33
N TRP A 87 -11.01 5.72 9.49
CA TRP A 87 -11.58 5.31 10.77
C TRP A 87 -12.46 6.41 11.35
N GLN A 88 -13.73 6.09 11.58
CA GLN A 88 -14.75 6.96 12.16
C GLN A 88 -14.61 7.11 13.69
N VAL A 89 -13.38 7.38 14.14
CA VAL A 89 -13.05 7.45 15.57
C VAL A 89 -13.80 8.57 16.31
N TYR A 90 -14.21 9.62 15.58
CA TYR A 90 -14.91 10.79 16.13
C TYR A 90 -16.42 10.74 15.93
N ALA A 91 -16.94 9.74 15.24
CA ALA A 91 -18.37 9.64 15.03
C ALA A 91 -19.11 9.33 16.33
N ASP A 92 -20.19 10.06 16.58
CA ASP A 92 -21.06 9.83 17.71
C ASP A 92 -22.16 8.81 17.37
N ASN A 93 -22.70 8.14 18.41
CA ASN A 93 -23.80 7.19 18.30
C ASN A 93 -23.55 5.94 17.43
N ILE A 94 -22.31 5.65 17.11
CA ILE A 94 -21.90 4.41 16.43
C ILE A 94 -20.66 3.82 17.09
N SER A 95 -20.40 2.53 16.84
CA SER A 95 -19.27 1.79 17.42
C SER A 95 -17.90 2.13 16.81
N LYS A 96 -17.76 3.34 16.23
CA LYS A 96 -16.50 3.85 15.63
C LYS A 96 -15.89 2.90 14.60
N PRO A 97 -16.63 2.53 13.54
CA PRO A 97 -16.18 1.57 12.54
C PRO A 97 -15.09 2.14 11.64
N PHE A 98 -14.42 1.25 10.92
CA PHE A 98 -13.70 1.64 9.71
C PHE A 98 -14.72 1.83 8.59
N ARG A 99 -14.85 3.07 8.11
CA ARG A 99 -15.75 3.38 6.99
C ARG A 99 -15.26 2.69 5.71
N GLU A 100 -13.95 2.73 5.48
CA GLU A 100 -13.32 2.15 4.31
C GLU A 100 -11.96 1.57 4.68
N THR A 101 -11.62 0.43 4.12
CA THR A 101 -10.29 -0.15 4.18
C THR A 101 -9.93 -0.69 2.80
N ASN A 102 -8.82 -0.24 2.26
CA ASN A 102 -8.29 -0.70 0.98
C ASN A 102 -7.08 -1.61 1.22
N TYR A 103 -7.10 -2.77 0.59
CA TYR A 103 -6.05 -3.76 0.57
C TYR A 103 -5.38 -3.74 -0.80
N GLN A 104 -4.06 -3.53 -0.83
CA GLN A 104 -3.29 -3.38 -2.06
C GLN A 104 -2.11 -4.37 -2.07
N PRO A 105 -2.34 -5.66 -2.39
CA PRO A 105 -1.26 -6.57 -2.70
C PRO A 105 -0.64 -6.21 -4.04
N GLU A 106 0.71 -6.32 -4.12
CA GLU A 106 1.45 -6.11 -5.35
C GLU A 106 2.65 -7.04 -5.46
N ILE A 107 3.03 -7.35 -6.69
CA ILE A 107 4.28 -8.03 -7.00
C ILE A 107 5.06 -7.11 -7.94
N PHE A 108 6.33 -6.88 -7.63
CA PHE A 108 7.17 -6.03 -8.45
C PHE A 108 8.61 -6.51 -8.49
N TYR A 109 9.21 -6.36 -9.65
CA TYR A 109 10.61 -6.66 -9.91
C TYR A 109 11.42 -5.37 -10.02
N VAL A 110 12.60 -5.35 -9.41
CA VAL A 110 13.51 -4.22 -9.39
C VAL A 110 14.90 -4.70 -9.81
N ALA A 111 15.53 -4.00 -10.74
CA ALA A 111 16.90 -4.29 -11.11
C ALA A 111 17.74 -3.01 -11.29
N PRO A 112 19.04 -3.05 -10.93
CA PRO A 112 19.95 -1.95 -11.20
C PRO A 112 20.21 -1.84 -12.70
N LEU A 113 20.40 -0.61 -13.18
CA LEU A 113 20.86 -0.33 -14.52
C LEU A 113 22.34 0.08 -14.52
N ASN A 114 23.02 -0.29 -15.58
CA ASN A 114 24.42 0.09 -15.82
C ASN A 114 24.55 1.46 -16.51
N TRP A 115 23.66 2.36 -16.16
CA TRP A 115 23.58 3.72 -16.68
C TRP A 115 23.58 4.69 -15.50
N HIS A 116 24.52 5.60 -15.45
CA HIS A 116 24.77 6.46 -14.28
C HIS A 116 24.82 7.95 -14.66
N PRO A 117 23.71 8.55 -15.12
CA PRO A 117 23.70 9.97 -15.44
C PRO A 117 24.05 10.79 -14.20
N PHE A 118 24.95 11.75 -14.36
CA PHE A 118 25.43 12.64 -13.27
C PHE A 118 25.96 11.88 -12.04
N GLY A 119 26.45 10.63 -12.20
CA GLY A 119 26.93 9.80 -11.10
C GLY A 119 25.82 9.17 -10.24
N SER A 120 24.57 9.23 -10.67
CA SER A 120 23.43 8.65 -9.95
C SER A 120 23.43 7.12 -9.99
N ASN A 121 22.79 6.51 -8.99
CA ASN A 121 22.48 5.08 -9.02
C ASN A 121 21.12 4.88 -9.68
N THR A 122 21.11 4.27 -10.85
CA THR A 122 19.90 4.03 -11.62
C THR A 122 19.41 2.59 -11.51
N GLY A 123 18.14 2.42 -11.78
CA GLY A 123 17.49 1.13 -11.85
C GLY A 123 16.14 1.23 -12.56
N PHE A 124 15.52 0.12 -12.82
CA PHE A 124 14.14 0.06 -13.27
C PHE A 124 13.31 -0.81 -12.34
N LEU A 125 12.02 -0.57 -12.38
CA LEU A 125 11.03 -1.41 -11.71
C LEU A 125 9.88 -1.70 -12.67
N ILE A 126 9.29 -2.89 -12.54
CA ILE A 126 8.07 -3.29 -13.21
C ILE A 126 7.22 -4.07 -12.22
N GLY A 127 5.92 -3.84 -12.21
CA GLY A 127 5.05 -4.51 -11.25
C GLY A 127 3.59 -4.55 -11.66
N ALA A 128 2.85 -5.35 -10.90
CA ALA A 128 1.40 -5.45 -10.96
C ALA A 128 0.82 -5.33 -9.56
N GLU A 129 -0.25 -4.58 -9.44
CA GLU A 129 -0.94 -4.27 -8.20
C GLU A 129 -2.43 -4.53 -8.35
N HIS A 130 -3.02 -5.12 -7.34
CA HIS A 130 -4.47 -5.22 -7.18
C HIS A 130 -4.89 -4.35 -6.00
N GLN A 131 -5.99 -3.62 -6.12
CA GLN A 131 -6.62 -2.97 -4.97
C GLN A 131 -8.05 -3.45 -4.83
N SER A 132 -8.45 -3.75 -3.59
CA SER A 132 -9.82 -4.10 -3.24
C SER A 132 -10.15 -3.59 -1.85
N ASN A 133 -11.39 -3.17 -1.63
CA ASN A 133 -11.86 -2.83 -0.30
C ASN A 133 -12.49 -4.01 0.46
N GLY A 134 -12.49 -5.21 -0.10
CA GLY A 134 -13.02 -6.42 0.54
C GLY A 134 -14.52 -6.39 0.82
N ARG A 135 -15.24 -5.39 0.29
CA ARG A 135 -16.69 -5.25 0.45
C ARG A 135 -17.44 -6.01 -0.65
N SER A 136 -18.69 -6.34 -0.39
CA SER A 136 -19.60 -6.98 -1.34
C SER A 136 -20.62 -6.00 -1.91
N GLN A 137 -21.31 -6.39 -2.98
CA GLN A 137 -22.43 -5.68 -3.58
C GLN A 137 -22.12 -4.22 -3.94
N LEU A 138 -22.98 -3.28 -3.54
CA LEU A 138 -22.90 -1.86 -3.87
C LEU A 138 -21.66 -1.16 -3.30
N LEU A 139 -21.06 -1.68 -2.25
CA LEU A 139 -19.85 -1.14 -1.62
C LEU A 139 -18.56 -1.71 -2.22
N SER A 140 -18.66 -2.74 -3.07
CA SER A 140 -17.48 -3.38 -3.69
C SER A 140 -16.75 -2.43 -4.63
N ARG A 141 -15.45 -2.29 -4.42
CA ARG A 141 -14.54 -1.54 -5.29
C ARG A 141 -13.25 -2.32 -5.45
N SER A 142 -12.86 -2.53 -6.70
CA SER A 142 -11.57 -3.15 -7.01
C SER A 142 -11.05 -2.68 -8.36
N TRP A 143 -9.73 -2.68 -8.50
CA TRP A 143 -9.06 -2.39 -9.76
C TRP A 143 -7.69 -3.08 -9.81
N ASN A 144 -7.16 -3.21 -11.01
CA ASN A 144 -5.83 -3.77 -11.27
C ASN A 144 -4.99 -2.74 -12.03
N ARG A 145 -3.70 -2.71 -11.74
CA ARG A 145 -2.73 -1.85 -12.40
C ARG A 145 -1.45 -2.62 -12.70
N ALA A 146 -0.92 -2.45 -13.91
CA ALA A 146 0.47 -2.75 -14.22
C ALA A 146 1.24 -1.43 -14.35
N TYR A 147 2.49 -1.41 -13.92
CA TYR A 147 3.31 -0.21 -13.96
C TYR A 147 4.77 -0.55 -14.24
N ALA A 148 5.48 0.42 -14.81
CA ALA A 148 6.92 0.38 -14.99
C ALA A 148 7.50 1.76 -14.65
N GLY A 149 8.72 1.80 -14.16
CA GLY A 149 9.38 3.05 -13.78
C GLY A 149 10.89 2.97 -13.84
N LEU A 150 11.50 4.14 -14.00
CA LEU A 150 12.94 4.34 -13.86
C LEU A 150 13.23 4.96 -12.49
N LEU A 151 14.25 4.45 -11.85
CA LEU A 151 14.76 4.94 -10.58
C LEU A 151 16.05 5.71 -10.84
N LEU A 152 16.15 6.92 -10.32
CA LEU A 152 17.29 7.83 -10.47
C LEU A 152 17.86 8.21 -9.10
#